data_9a11ac51ea2c2b3fe999d976f8e85e97
#
_entry.id   9a11ac51ea2c2b3fe999d976f8e85e97
#
_cell.length_a   1.000
_cell.length_b   1.000
_cell.length_c   1.000
_cell.angle_alpha   90.00
_cell.angle_beta   90.00
_cell.angle_gamma   90.00
#
_symmetry.space_group_name_H-M   'P 1'
#
loop_
_entity.id
_entity.type
_entity.pdbx_description
1 polymer ?
#
loop_
_entity_poly.entity_id
_entity_poly.type
_entity_poly.pdbx_seq_one_letter_code
_entity_poly.pdbx_strand_id
1 'polypeptide(L)'
;MLVALIVAQVISWLLIAALGFAVLALARQVGVLHMRVAPAGALTPAAGPAVGDIAPVMTLKTIDGAPAVIGRAAAQGKLQLLMFVSPMCPICKELIPVAKSFARRERLDVVFVGDDALEDQRRMIADLGIAGMAFVNGPETGRAYAVEKLPHAVLLDHAGVVLSKGLVNSREHLESLVVSHETGLKSVQDYIVTLRTPPAKAKTA
;
A
#
# COMPACT_ATOMS: atom_id res chain seq x y z
N MET A 1 62.86 -14.44 -2.25
CA MET A 1 61.81 -14.87 -1.29
C MET A 1 61.05 -13.71 -0.69
N LEU A 2 61.69 -12.69 -0.09
CA LEU A 2 61.02 -11.55 0.55
C LEU A 2 60.08 -10.79 -0.38
N VAL A 3 60.51 -10.46 -1.61
CA VAL A 3 59.69 -9.76 -2.62
C VAL A 3 58.44 -10.55 -3.00
N ALA A 4 58.56 -11.86 -3.16
CA ALA A 4 57.39 -12.72 -3.49
C ALA A 4 56.39 -12.75 -2.34
N LEU A 5 56.85 -12.74 -1.09
CA LEU A 5 55.95 -12.65 0.09
C LEU A 5 55.26 -11.31 0.17
N ILE A 6 55.93 -10.20 -0.09
CA ILE A 6 55.32 -8.87 -0.10
C ILE A 6 54.29 -8.76 -1.22
N VAL A 7 54.58 -9.24 -2.42
CA VAL A 7 53.64 -9.23 -3.53
C VAL A 7 52.39 -10.07 -3.22
N ALA A 8 52.58 -11.28 -2.67
CA ALA A 8 51.45 -12.12 -2.26
C ALA A 8 50.58 -11.43 -1.19
N GLN A 9 51.22 -10.77 -0.22
CA GLN A 9 50.49 -10.03 0.83
C GLN A 9 49.68 -8.87 0.26
N VAL A 10 50.26 -8.08 -0.67
CA VAL A 10 49.55 -6.98 -1.32
C VAL A 10 48.35 -7.51 -2.13
N ILE A 11 48.53 -8.58 -2.89
CA ILE A 11 47.45 -9.20 -3.66
C ILE A 11 46.34 -9.69 -2.72
N SER A 12 46.69 -10.33 -1.59
CA SER A 12 45.70 -10.77 -0.61
C SER A 12 44.87 -9.61 -0.04
N TRP A 13 45.52 -8.50 0.31
CA TRP A 13 44.78 -7.31 0.80
C TRP A 13 43.87 -6.70 -0.25
N LEU A 14 44.32 -6.65 -1.53
CA LEU A 14 43.45 -6.17 -2.63
C LEU A 14 42.25 -7.07 -2.86
N LEU A 15 42.41 -8.39 -2.78
CA LEU A 15 41.29 -9.33 -2.89
C LEU A 15 40.31 -9.20 -1.72
N ILE A 16 40.82 -9.06 -0.49
CA ILE A 16 39.96 -8.84 0.69
C ILE A 16 39.19 -7.53 0.55
N ALA A 17 39.82 -6.44 0.13
CA ALA A 17 39.16 -5.16 -0.09
C ALA A 17 38.09 -5.25 -1.19
N ALA A 18 38.39 -5.91 -2.31
CA ALA A 18 37.45 -6.11 -3.41
C ALA A 18 36.23 -6.96 -2.96
N LEU A 19 36.47 -8.02 -2.20
CA LEU A 19 35.40 -8.86 -1.66
C LEU A 19 34.54 -8.09 -0.66
N GLY A 20 35.15 -7.30 0.22
CA GLY A 20 34.44 -6.43 1.16
C GLY A 20 33.55 -5.43 0.43
N PHE A 21 34.04 -4.81 -0.64
CA PHE A 21 33.26 -3.89 -1.45
C PHE A 21 32.07 -4.58 -2.15
N ALA A 22 32.29 -5.79 -2.68
CA ALA A 22 31.23 -6.60 -3.29
C ALA A 22 30.13 -6.96 -2.28
N VAL A 23 30.51 -7.35 -1.06
CA VAL A 23 29.56 -7.66 0.02
C VAL A 23 28.74 -6.42 0.42
N LEU A 24 29.38 -5.26 0.55
CA LEU A 24 28.68 -4.00 0.84
C LEU A 24 27.72 -3.60 -0.27
N ALA A 25 28.12 -3.77 -1.54
CA ALA A 25 27.24 -3.50 -2.67
C ALA A 25 26.02 -4.43 -2.68
N LEU A 26 26.21 -5.71 -2.42
CA LEU A 26 25.13 -6.68 -2.30
C LEU A 26 24.21 -6.38 -1.11
N ALA A 27 24.77 -6.06 0.05
CA ALA A 27 23.99 -5.68 1.23
C ALA A 27 23.11 -4.45 0.96
N ARG A 28 23.65 -3.46 0.24
CA ARG A 28 22.86 -2.29 -0.18
C ARG A 28 21.74 -2.66 -1.14
N GLN A 29 21.97 -3.56 -2.11
CA GLN A 29 20.93 -4.04 -3.03
C GLN A 29 19.84 -4.82 -2.30
N VAL A 30 20.23 -5.69 -1.36
CA VAL A 30 19.26 -6.43 -0.51
C VAL A 30 18.44 -5.47 0.35
N GLY A 31 19.05 -4.43 0.92
CA GLY A 31 18.33 -3.41 1.68
C GLY A 31 17.28 -2.66 0.85
N VAL A 32 17.62 -2.28 -0.37
CA VAL A 32 16.67 -1.65 -1.31
C VAL A 32 15.56 -2.62 -1.72
N LEU A 33 15.91 -3.89 -1.95
CA LEU A 33 14.93 -4.91 -2.30
C LEU A 33 13.98 -5.21 -1.13
N HIS A 34 14.49 -5.22 0.10
CA HIS A 34 13.69 -5.44 1.31
C HIS A 34 12.66 -4.32 1.56
N MET A 35 12.98 -3.09 1.17
CA MET A 35 12.02 -1.98 1.21
C MET A 35 10.96 -2.05 0.09
N ARG A 36 11.25 -2.73 -1.02
CA ARG A 36 10.32 -2.90 -2.15
C ARG A 36 9.44 -4.14 -2.03
N VAL A 37 9.92 -5.17 -1.34
CA VAL A 37 9.15 -6.39 -1.05
C VAL A 37 8.59 -6.25 0.35
N ALA A 38 7.46 -5.57 0.50
CA ALA A 38 6.64 -5.77 1.69
C ALA A 38 6.33 -7.28 1.77
N PRO A 39 6.55 -7.93 2.93
CA PRO A 39 6.29 -9.36 3.04
C PRO A 39 4.84 -9.63 2.65
N ALA A 40 4.66 -10.29 1.50
CA ALA A 40 3.38 -10.82 1.09
C ALA A 40 2.99 -11.90 2.11
N GLY A 41 1.99 -11.55 2.96
CA GLY A 41 1.24 -12.56 3.69
C GLY A 41 1.94 -13.23 4.84
N ALA A 42 2.10 -12.56 5.95
CA ALA A 42 1.85 -13.25 7.19
C ALA A 42 0.32 -13.41 7.30
N LEU A 43 -0.15 -14.64 7.44
CA LEU A 43 -1.52 -14.98 7.85
C LEU A 43 -1.71 -14.55 9.32
N THR A 44 -1.60 -13.26 9.60
CA THR A 44 -2.15 -12.69 10.81
C THR A 44 -3.63 -12.49 10.53
N PRO A 45 -4.55 -13.01 11.36
CA PRO A 45 -5.94 -12.63 11.26
C PRO A 45 -5.96 -11.10 11.32
N ALA A 46 -6.33 -10.47 10.22
CA ALA A 46 -6.40 -9.02 10.15
C ALA A 46 -7.48 -8.60 11.15
N ALA A 47 -7.06 -8.13 12.30
CA ALA A 47 -7.95 -7.41 13.19
C ALA A 47 -8.51 -6.24 12.39
N GLY A 48 -9.82 -6.07 12.35
CA GLY A 48 -10.49 -5.07 11.51
C GLY A 48 -11.39 -5.69 10.44
N PRO A 49 -12.22 -4.88 9.76
CA PRO A 49 -13.22 -5.37 8.83
C PRO A 49 -12.57 -6.18 7.70
N ALA A 50 -13.03 -7.42 7.50
CA ALA A 50 -12.58 -8.28 6.41
C ALA A 50 -13.26 -7.89 5.08
N VAL A 51 -12.76 -8.42 3.97
CA VAL A 51 -13.43 -8.28 2.67
C VAL A 51 -14.81 -8.96 2.75
N GLY A 52 -15.85 -8.21 2.41
CA GLY A 52 -17.25 -8.60 2.55
C GLY A 52 -17.94 -8.10 3.83
N ASP A 53 -17.19 -7.62 4.82
CA ASP A 53 -17.76 -7.04 6.03
C ASP A 53 -18.22 -5.60 5.80
N ILE A 54 -19.14 -5.14 6.63
CA ILE A 54 -19.49 -3.73 6.71
C ILE A 54 -18.43 -3.00 7.51
N ALA A 55 -17.84 -1.97 6.90
CA ALA A 55 -16.82 -1.15 7.53
C ALA A 55 -17.39 -0.22 8.61
N PRO A 56 -16.60 0.15 9.63
CA PRO A 56 -17.02 1.18 10.57
C PRO A 56 -17.20 2.52 9.85
N VAL A 57 -18.39 3.11 10.02
CA VAL A 57 -18.72 4.43 9.45
C VAL A 57 -18.45 5.51 10.48
N MET A 58 -17.64 6.50 10.10
CA MET A 58 -17.27 7.62 10.95
C MET A 58 -17.48 8.94 10.21
N THR A 59 -17.96 9.95 10.92
CA THR A 59 -17.99 11.32 10.41
C THR A 59 -16.94 12.12 11.16
N LEU A 60 -15.89 12.51 10.45
CA LEU A 60 -14.73 13.20 11.00
C LEU A 60 -14.56 14.55 10.29
N LYS A 61 -13.67 15.38 10.82
CA LYS A 61 -13.26 16.63 10.15
C LYS A 61 -11.96 16.39 9.39
N THR A 62 -11.91 16.90 8.18
CA THR A 62 -10.67 17.00 7.43
C THR A 62 -9.70 17.97 8.12
N ILE A 63 -8.43 17.95 7.73
CA ILE A 63 -7.44 18.94 8.18
C ILE A 63 -7.89 20.38 7.91
N ASP A 64 -8.66 20.59 6.85
CA ASP A 64 -9.21 21.91 6.47
C ASP A 64 -10.55 22.23 7.17
N GLY A 65 -11.01 21.34 8.06
CA GLY A 65 -12.23 21.54 8.87
C GLY A 65 -13.54 21.12 8.20
N ALA A 66 -13.51 20.68 6.95
CA ALA A 66 -14.70 20.18 6.26
C ALA A 66 -15.14 18.81 6.81
N PRO A 67 -16.45 18.49 6.81
CA PRO A 67 -16.90 17.15 7.19
C PRO A 67 -16.49 16.12 6.14
N ALA A 68 -15.99 14.96 6.61
CA ALA A 68 -15.69 13.80 5.79
C ALA A 68 -16.35 12.55 6.38
N VAL A 69 -17.01 11.78 5.54
CA VAL A 69 -17.56 10.47 5.90
C VAL A 69 -16.59 9.40 5.46
N ILE A 70 -16.18 8.58 6.41
CA ILE A 70 -15.32 7.41 6.20
C ILE A 70 -16.17 6.17 6.39
N GLY A 71 -15.92 5.15 5.59
CA GLY A 71 -16.56 3.85 5.69
C GLY A 71 -17.65 3.60 4.65
N ARG A 72 -17.97 4.58 3.81
CA ARG A 72 -18.84 4.39 2.64
C ARG A 72 -18.68 5.52 1.64
N ALA A 73 -18.88 5.25 0.37
CA ALA A 73 -18.87 6.29 -0.66
C ALA A 73 -20.01 7.29 -0.49
N ALA A 74 -19.77 8.54 -0.91
CA ALA A 74 -20.74 9.64 -0.75
C ALA A 74 -22.01 9.48 -1.59
N ALA A 75 -21.97 8.71 -2.69
CA ALA A 75 -23.09 8.53 -3.61
C ALA A 75 -23.21 7.08 -4.09
N GLN A 76 -24.43 6.69 -4.41
CA GLN A 76 -24.69 5.39 -5.04
C GLN A 76 -23.91 5.22 -6.34
N GLY A 77 -23.37 4.03 -6.56
CA GLY A 77 -22.57 3.70 -7.72
C GLY A 77 -21.13 4.25 -7.69
N LYS A 78 -20.75 4.97 -6.62
CA LYS A 78 -19.34 5.36 -6.38
C LYS A 78 -18.68 4.41 -5.39
N LEU A 79 -17.38 4.28 -5.52
CA LEU A 79 -16.53 3.57 -4.57
C LEU A 79 -15.73 4.59 -3.76
N GLN A 80 -15.48 4.29 -2.48
CA GLN A 80 -14.58 5.07 -1.65
C GLN A 80 -13.25 4.35 -1.49
N LEU A 81 -12.16 5.07 -1.73
CA LEU A 81 -10.81 4.60 -1.50
C LEU A 81 -10.23 5.29 -0.27
N LEU A 82 -10.04 4.56 0.81
CA LEU A 82 -9.29 5.04 1.96
C LEU A 82 -7.82 4.74 1.75
N MET A 83 -6.97 5.77 1.88
CA MET A 83 -5.52 5.67 1.75
C MET A 83 -4.86 6.08 3.06
N PHE A 84 -4.36 5.11 3.81
CA PHE A 84 -3.60 5.35 5.04
C PHE A 84 -2.15 5.63 4.70
N VAL A 85 -1.67 6.81 5.10
CA VAL A 85 -0.36 7.35 4.70
C VAL A 85 0.31 8.08 5.85
N SER A 86 1.64 8.29 5.75
CA SER A 86 2.41 9.05 6.73
C SER A 86 3.46 9.90 6.03
N PRO A 87 3.75 11.12 6.50
CA PRO A 87 4.84 11.95 6.01
C PRO A 87 6.22 11.34 6.25
N MET A 88 6.34 10.39 7.19
CA MET A 88 7.58 9.68 7.48
C MET A 88 7.80 8.46 6.57
N CYS A 89 6.81 8.08 5.75
CA CYS A 89 6.85 6.93 4.87
C CYS A 89 7.29 7.36 3.45
N PRO A 90 8.49 6.98 2.96
CA PRO A 90 8.95 7.35 1.62
C PRO A 90 8.05 6.82 0.51
N ILE A 91 7.58 5.57 0.64
CA ILE A 91 6.69 4.93 -0.34
C ILE A 91 5.35 5.66 -0.42
N CYS A 92 4.84 6.18 0.71
CA CYS A 92 3.61 6.96 0.73
C CYS A 92 3.74 8.22 -0.11
N LYS A 93 4.88 8.92 -0.03
CA LYS A 93 5.14 10.13 -0.81
C LYS A 93 5.16 9.87 -2.31
N GLU A 94 5.73 8.75 -2.73
CA GLU A 94 5.73 8.34 -4.15
C GLU A 94 4.33 7.89 -4.62
N LEU A 95 3.56 7.26 -3.75
CA LEU A 95 2.27 6.67 -4.10
C LEU A 95 1.11 7.68 -4.10
N ILE A 96 1.13 8.70 -3.26
CA ILE A 96 0.05 9.71 -3.16
C ILE A 96 -0.29 10.37 -4.51
N PRO A 97 0.68 10.87 -5.31
CA PRO A 97 0.38 11.43 -6.63
C PRO A 97 -0.22 10.39 -7.59
N VAL A 98 0.24 9.15 -7.49
CA VAL A 98 -0.28 8.03 -8.28
C VAL A 98 -1.73 7.73 -7.88
N ALA A 99 -2.02 7.64 -6.59
CA ALA A 99 -3.36 7.42 -6.06
C ALA A 99 -4.32 8.54 -6.48
N LYS A 100 -3.88 9.80 -6.43
CA LYS A 100 -4.65 10.96 -6.93
C LYS A 100 -5.02 10.81 -8.41
N SER A 101 -4.07 10.45 -9.27
CA SER A 101 -4.31 10.26 -10.70
C SER A 101 -5.21 9.06 -10.98
N PHE A 102 -4.99 7.96 -10.27
CA PHE A 102 -5.78 6.74 -10.32
C PHE A 102 -7.24 7.00 -9.94
N ALA A 103 -7.45 7.63 -8.80
CA ALA A 103 -8.78 7.96 -8.30
C ALA A 103 -9.61 8.81 -9.27
N ARG A 104 -8.97 9.77 -9.94
CA ARG A 104 -9.65 10.58 -10.96
C ARG A 104 -10.07 9.74 -12.16
N ARG A 105 -9.22 8.80 -12.62
CA ARG A 105 -9.49 7.93 -13.74
C ARG A 105 -10.63 6.96 -13.44
N GLU A 106 -10.59 6.35 -12.27
CA GLU A 106 -11.59 5.37 -11.82
C GLU A 106 -12.83 6.04 -11.17
N ARG A 107 -12.86 7.38 -11.09
CA ARG A 107 -13.94 8.17 -10.45
C ARG A 107 -14.22 7.77 -9.00
N LEU A 108 -13.16 7.42 -8.26
CA LEU A 108 -13.24 7.04 -6.86
C LEU A 108 -13.34 8.27 -5.95
N ASP A 109 -14.05 8.11 -4.85
CA ASP A 109 -14.07 9.06 -3.74
C ASP A 109 -12.90 8.76 -2.81
N VAL A 110 -11.82 9.56 -2.87
CA VAL A 110 -10.59 9.30 -2.10
C VAL A 110 -10.58 10.10 -0.82
N VAL A 111 -10.29 9.39 0.27
CA VAL A 111 -9.99 9.99 1.56
C VAL A 111 -8.61 9.53 2.02
N PHE A 112 -7.69 10.48 2.19
CA PHE A 112 -6.40 10.21 2.82
C PHE A 112 -6.57 10.22 4.34
N VAL A 113 -5.88 9.31 5.01
CA VAL A 113 -5.91 9.14 6.46
C VAL A 113 -4.48 9.11 6.98
N GLY A 114 -4.20 9.95 7.96
CA GLY A 114 -2.90 10.02 8.64
C GLY A 114 -3.06 10.04 10.15
N ASP A 115 -1.95 9.84 10.86
CA ASP A 115 -1.88 9.85 12.33
C ASP A 115 -0.54 10.44 12.80
N ASP A 116 -0.08 11.48 12.13
CA ASP A 116 1.17 12.17 12.46
C ASP A 116 0.90 13.61 12.94
N ALA A 117 1.95 14.33 13.31
CA ALA A 117 1.83 15.73 13.70
C ALA A 117 1.17 16.56 12.56
N LEU A 118 0.21 17.40 12.94
CA LEU A 118 -0.63 18.14 11.99
C LEU A 118 0.19 19.03 11.02
N GLU A 119 1.30 19.57 11.52
CA GLU A 119 2.19 20.41 10.70
C GLU A 119 2.90 19.61 9.62
N ASP A 120 3.37 18.38 9.95
CA ASP A 120 4.03 17.50 8.98
C ASP A 120 3.03 16.99 7.94
N GLN A 121 1.79 16.70 8.34
CA GLN A 121 0.71 16.35 7.42
C GLN A 121 0.41 17.51 6.46
N ARG A 122 0.27 18.75 6.96
CA ARG A 122 0.02 19.92 6.12
C ARG A 122 1.15 20.16 5.13
N ARG A 123 2.40 20.00 5.57
CA ARG A 123 3.57 20.11 4.68
C ARG A 123 3.51 19.06 3.57
N MET A 124 3.27 17.80 3.91
CA MET A 124 3.13 16.72 2.93
C MET A 124 1.98 16.99 1.94
N ILE A 125 0.83 17.47 2.40
CA ILE A 125 -0.33 17.82 1.55
C ILE A 125 0.05 18.91 0.55
N ALA A 126 0.78 19.94 0.99
CA ALA A 126 1.23 21.04 0.13
C ALA A 126 2.27 20.55 -0.89
N ASP A 127 3.30 19.83 -0.44
CA ASP A 127 4.40 19.33 -1.26
C ASP A 127 3.92 18.36 -2.37
N LEU A 128 2.91 17.54 -2.07
CA LEU A 128 2.37 16.54 -3.01
C LEU A 128 1.16 17.05 -3.81
N GLY A 129 0.77 18.30 -3.61
CA GLY A 129 -0.30 18.95 -4.37
C GLY A 129 -1.66 18.28 -4.22
N ILE A 130 -1.98 17.75 -3.03
CA ILE A 130 -3.27 17.15 -2.69
C ILE A 130 -4.16 18.07 -1.84
N ALA A 131 -3.82 19.37 -1.78
CA ALA A 131 -4.68 20.37 -1.17
C ALA A 131 -6.09 20.32 -1.80
N GLY A 132 -7.12 20.43 -0.96
CA GLY A 132 -8.53 20.32 -1.36
C GLY A 132 -9.03 18.88 -1.56
N MET A 133 -8.21 17.86 -1.39
CA MET A 133 -8.66 16.48 -1.23
C MET A 133 -8.99 16.19 0.23
N ALA A 134 -9.95 15.30 0.47
CA ALA A 134 -10.29 14.92 1.83
C ALA A 134 -9.10 14.25 2.53
N PHE A 135 -8.59 14.88 3.57
CA PHE A 135 -7.53 14.35 4.41
C PHE A 135 -7.95 14.42 5.88
N VAL A 136 -8.02 13.28 6.53
CA VAL A 136 -8.36 13.14 7.94
C VAL A 136 -7.10 12.77 8.72
N ASN A 137 -6.90 13.40 9.86
CA ASN A 137 -5.76 13.13 10.73
C ASN A 137 -6.22 12.72 12.12
N GLY A 138 -5.81 11.55 12.56
CA GLY A 138 -6.10 11.00 13.88
C GLY A 138 -6.03 9.48 13.92
N PRO A 139 -5.73 8.90 15.10
CA PRO A 139 -5.49 7.47 15.25
C PRO A 139 -6.74 6.60 15.20
N GLU A 140 -7.93 7.20 15.34
CA GLU A 140 -9.19 6.47 15.47
C GLU A 140 -9.51 5.66 14.21
N THR A 141 -9.28 6.23 13.02
CA THR A 141 -9.53 5.54 11.76
C THR A 141 -8.58 4.38 11.55
N GLY A 142 -7.28 4.59 11.78
CA GLY A 142 -6.27 3.54 11.69
C GLY A 142 -6.56 2.36 12.62
N ARG A 143 -6.99 2.64 13.85
CA ARG A 143 -7.39 1.61 14.83
C ARG A 143 -8.66 0.88 14.43
N ALA A 144 -9.68 1.59 13.95
CA ALA A 144 -10.95 0.99 13.52
C ALA A 144 -10.78 0.03 12.34
N TYR A 145 -9.84 0.32 11.45
CA TYR A 145 -9.49 -0.52 10.30
C TYR A 145 -8.32 -1.47 10.57
N ALA A 146 -7.76 -1.45 11.80
CA ALA A 146 -6.61 -2.24 12.22
C ALA A 146 -5.42 -2.15 11.26
N VAL A 147 -5.06 -0.93 10.88
CA VAL A 147 -3.93 -0.65 9.99
C VAL A 147 -2.63 -0.67 10.76
N GLU A 148 -1.76 -1.64 10.45
CA GLU A 148 -0.47 -1.83 11.12
C GLU A 148 0.72 -1.37 10.27
N LYS A 149 0.55 -1.34 8.94
CA LYS A 149 1.64 -1.05 7.99
C LYS A 149 1.16 -0.07 6.93
N LEU A 150 2.06 0.82 6.50
CA LEU A 150 1.78 1.86 5.51
C LEU A 150 2.64 1.70 4.25
N PRO A 151 2.18 2.16 3.10
CA PRO A 151 0.82 2.65 2.81
C PRO A 151 -0.19 1.50 2.75
N HIS A 152 -1.39 1.72 3.30
CA HIS A 152 -2.48 0.76 3.27
C HIS A 152 -3.68 1.36 2.54
N ALA A 153 -4.39 0.54 1.79
CA ALA A 153 -5.60 0.96 1.08
C ALA A 153 -6.78 0.06 1.42
N VAL A 154 -7.96 0.66 1.49
CA VAL A 154 -9.25 -0.04 1.65
C VAL A 154 -10.22 0.52 0.62
N LEU A 155 -10.80 -0.34 -0.20
CA LEU A 155 -11.83 -0.01 -1.17
C LEU A 155 -13.20 -0.41 -0.62
N LEU A 156 -14.14 0.53 -0.65
CA LEU A 156 -15.48 0.39 -0.07
C LEU A 156 -16.54 0.76 -1.11
N ASP A 157 -17.68 0.12 -1.03
CA ASP A 157 -18.86 0.55 -1.79
C ASP A 157 -19.67 1.62 -1.04
N HIS A 158 -20.79 2.04 -1.67
CA HIS A 158 -21.72 3.01 -1.09
C HIS A 158 -22.51 2.46 0.11
N ALA A 159 -22.62 1.14 0.24
CA ALA A 159 -23.23 0.48 1.40
C ALA A 159 -22.26 0.34 2.58
N GLY A 160 -20.98 0.61 2.35
CA GLY A 160 -19.92 0.48 3.34
C GLY A 160 -19.32 -0.92 3.40
N VAL A 161 -19.56 -1.75 2.40
CA VAL A 161 -18.93 -3.08 2.32
C VAL A 161 -17.48 -2.96 1.88
N VAL A 162 -16.57 -3.62 2.57
CA VAL A 162 -15.17 -3.72 2.18
C VAL A 162 -15.05 -4.61 0.95
N LEU A 163 -14.70 -4.04 -0.18
CA LEU A 163 -14.53 -4.77 -1.45
C LEU A 163 -13.15 -5.38 -1.58
N SER A 164 -12.13 -4.63 -1.18
CA SER A 164 -10.75 -5.08 -1.15
C SER A 164 -9.92 -4.25 -0.17
N LYS A 165 -8.84 -4.79 0.35
CA LYS A 165 -7.91 -4.08 1.22
C LYS A 165 -6.51 -4.68 1.15
N GLY A 166 -5.49 -3.88 1.44
CA GLY A 166 -4.13 -4.37 1.55
C GLY A 166 -3.06 -3.30 1.53
N LEU A 167 -1.82 -3.76 1.67
CA LEU A 167 -0.65 -2.91 1.47
C LEU A 167 -0.53 -2.56 -0.02
N VAL A 168 -0.27 -1.29 -0.30
CA VAL A 168 -0.11 -0.79 -1.65
C VAL A 168 1.22 -0.03 -1.76
N ASN A 169 2.08 -0.44 -2.67
CA ASN A 169 3.38 0.21 -2.89
C ASN A 169 3.63 0.59 -4.35
N SER A 170 2.67 0.34 -5.23
CA SER A 170 2.75 0.67 -6.64
C SER A 170 1.35 0.93 -7.23
N ARG A 171 1.33 1.42 -8.48
CA ARG A 171 0.11 1.64 -9.23
C ARG A 171 -0.65 0.34 -9.48
N GLU A 172 0.07 -0.72 -9.81
CA GLU A 172 -0.47 -2.05 -10.10
C GLU A 172 -1.22 -2.61 -8.89
N HIS A 173 -0.73 -2.32 -7.67
CA HIS A 173 -1.44 -2.70 -6.45
C HIS A 173 -2.75 -1.93 -6.27
N LEU A 174 -2.80 -0.64 -6.61
CA LEU A 174 -4.06 0.13 -6.60
C LEU A 174 -5.04 -0.40 -7.66
N GLU A 175 -4.55 -0.71 -8.85
CA GLU A 175 -5.37 -1.28 -9.93
C GLU A 175 -5.91 -2.67 -9.54
N SER A 176 -5.10 -3.49 -8.87
CA SER A 176 -5.54 -4.82 -8.40
C SER A 176 -6.67 -4.76 -7.36
N LEU A 177 -6.76 -3.69 -6.56
CA LEU A 177 -7.88 -3.51 -5.62
C LEU A 177 -9.23 -3.38 -6.34
N VAL A 178 -9.26 -2.65 -7.46
CA VAL A 178 -10.48 -2.47 -8.26
C VAL A 178 -10.78 -3.72 -9.08
N VAL A 179 -9.77 -4.30 -9.75
CA VAL A 179 -9.92 -5.52 -10.55
C VAL A 179 -10.40 -6.69 -9.69
N SER A 180 -9.91 -6.85 -8.46
CA SER A 180 -10.37 -7.91 -7.56
C SER A 180 -11.85 -7.77 -7.21
N HIS A 181 -12.37 -6.54 -7.13
CA HIS A 181 -13.79 -6.29 -6.95
C HIS A 181 -14.60 -6.66 -8.22
N GLU A 182 -14.17 -6.21 -9.39
CA GLU A 182 -14.88 -6.46 -10.67
C GLU A 182 -14.93 -7.95 -11.02
N THR A 183 -13.86 -8.69 -10.72
CA THR A 183 -13.75 -10.12 -11.03
C THR A 183 -14.30 -11.04 -9.95
N GLY A 184 -14.65 -10.50 -8.76
CA GLY A 184 -15.11 -11.28 -7.60
C GLY A 184 -14.02 -12.19 -6.99
N LEU A 185 -12.76 -11.98 -7.35
CA LEU A 185 -11.62 -12.78 -6.90
C LEU A 185 -11.01 -12.17 -5.65
N LYS A 186 -10.99 -12.93 -4.55
CA LYS A 186 -10.52 -12.44 -3.24
C LYS A 186 -9.01 -12.28 -3.13
N SER A 187 -8.24 -12.89 -4.05
CA SER A 187 -6.77 -12.79 -4.07
C SER A 187 -6.18 -13.14 -5.44
N VAL A 188 -4.91 -12.76 -5.67
CA VAL A 188 -4.13 -13.19 -6.86
C VAL A 188 -4.01 -14.72 -6.91
N GLN A 189 -3.97 -15.39 -5.77
CA GLN A 189 -3.97 -16.86 -5.68
C GLN A 189 -5.28 -17.47 -6.18
N ASP A 190 -6.42 -16.88 -5.85
CA ASP A 190 -7.72 -17.33 -6.38
C ASP A 190 -7.79 -17.16 -7.89
N TYR A 191 -7.21 -16.08 -8.43
CA TYR A 191 -7.06 -15.87 -9.87
C TYR A 191 -6.24 -16.97 -10.54
N ILE A 192 -5.08 -17.30 -9.99
CA ILE A 192 -4.21 -18.36 -10.51
C ILE A 192 -4.89 -19.73 -10.43
N VAL A 193 -5.62 -20.02 -9.36
CA VAL A 193 -6.40 -21.25 -9.20
C VAL A 193 -7.52 -21.32 -10.23
N THR A 194 -8.25 -20.23 -10.45
CA THR A 194 -9.33 -20.16 -11.45
C THR A 194 -8.82 -20.35 -12.87
N LEU A 195 -7.63 -19.81 -13.19
CA LEU A 195 -6.99 -20.02 -14.49
C LEU A 195 -6.51 -21.47 -14.71
N ARG A 196 -6.19 -22.18 -13.63
CA ARG A 196 -5.73 -23.60 -13.68
C ARG A 196 -6.87 -24.62 -13.65
N THR A 197 -8.08 -24.19 -13.26
CA THR A 197 -9.25 -25.07 -13.22
C THR A 197 -10.11 -24.80 -14.45
N PRO A 198 -10.14 -25.69 -15.46
CA PRO A 198 -11.02 -25.50 -16.62
C PRO A 198 -12.47 -25.50 -16.17
N PRO A 199 -13.34 -24.69 -16.79
CA PRO A 199 -14.75 -24.62 -16.43
C PRO A 199 -15.38 -26.02 -16.49
N ALA A 200 -15.97 -26.41 -15.37
CA ALA A 200 -16.72 -27.68 -15.32
C ALA A 200 -17.78 -27.67 -16.41
N LYS A 201 -17.72 -28.63 -17.35
CA LYS A 201 -18.70 -28.79 -18.41
C LYS A 201 -20.09 -28.84 -17.78
N ALA A 202 -20.93 -27.87 -18.12
CA ALA A 202 -22.34 -27.90 -17.77
C ALA A 202 -22.92 -29.22 -18.26
N LYS A 203 -23.39 -30.05 -17.33
CA LYS A 203 -24.18 -31.23 -17.69
C LYS A 203 -25.51 -30.70 -18.21
N THR A 204 -25.69 -30.77 -19.51
CA THR A 204 -27.00 -30.68 -20.16
C THR A 204 -27.78 -31.93 -19.73
N ALA A 205 -28.85 -31.67 -19.04
CA ALA A 205 -29.95 -32.64 -18.83
C ALA A 205 -31.05 -32.33 -19.84
#